data_125e6c0b98bb4db79684916e1a52b235
#
_entry.id   125e6c0b98bb4db79684916e1a52b235
#
_cell.length_a   1.000
_cell.length_b   1.000
_cell.length_c   1.000
_cell.angle_alpha   90.00
_cell.angle_beta   90.00
_cell.angle_gamma   90.00
#
_symmetry.space_group_name_H-M   'P 1'
#
loop_
_entity.id
_entity.type
_entity.pdbx_description
1 polymer ?
#
loop_
_entity_poly.entity_id
_entity_poly.type
_entity_poly.pdbx_seq_one_letter_code
_entity_poly.pdbx_strand_id
1 'polypeptide(L)'
;PMKKHEMVLVFGKSASYYKPQLTEGTPYKRKWTPNKVNNMEYGIAGVITDNKGTRHPTTILDFPQQWRRQDQLHPTQKPVELAKWLIEAFSNEDDVVMDNCMGSNTTGLACKELNRQYIGIEKDKNYYDVSVSRVLS
;
A
#
# COMPACT_ATOMS: atom_id res chain seq x y z
N PRO A 1 9.17 1.74 -24.79
CA PRO A 1 8.13 0.93 -24.18
C PRO A 1 7.23 1.78 -23.27
N MET A 2 5.91 1.57 -23.35
CA MET A 2 4.96 2.24 -22.45
C MET A 2 5.13 1.71 -21.03
N LYS A 3 5.17 2.62 -20.05
CA LYS A 3 5.19 2.23 -18.63
C LYS A 3 3.87 1.58 -18.27
N LYS A 4 3.93 0.39 -17.67
CA LYS A 4 2.76 -0.35 -17.16
C LYS A 4 2.65 -0.37 -15.64
N HIS A 5 3.58 0.30 -14.95
CA HIS A 5 3.60 0.36 -13.50
C HIS A 5 4.09 1.72 -13.01
N GLU A 6 3.71 2.07 -11.80
CA GLU A 6 4.23 3.21 -11.05
C GLU A 6 5.03 2.69 -9.86
N MET A 7 6.04 3.45 -9.43
CA MET A 7 6.85 3.10 -8.25
C MET A 7 6.32 3.82 -7.02
N VAL A 8 6.23 3.08 -5.91
CA VAL A 8 6.03 3.64 -4.58
C VAL A 8 7.36 3.53 -3.83
N LEU A 9 7.87 4.66 -3.35
CA LEU A 9 9.10 4.74 -2.57
C LEU A 9 8.76 5.16 -1.14
N VAL A 10 9.30 4.44 -0.16
CA VAL A 10 9.08 4.74 1.26
C VAL A 10 10.37 5.26 1.87
N PHE A 11 10.32 6.42 2.51
CA PHE A 11 11.45 7.07 3.17
C PHE A 11 11.13 7.31 4.64
N GLY A 12 12.14 7.22 5.50
CA GLY A 12 12.04 7.51 6.92
C GLY A 12 13.38 7.91 7.53
N LYS A 13 13.36 8.59 8.67
CA LYS A 13 14.58 8.93 9.43
C LYS A 13 15.22 7.71 10.10
N SER A 14 14.45 6.66 10.32
CA SER A 14 14.84 5.38 10.91
C SER A 14 14.06 4.27 10.24
N ALA A 15 14.14 3.03 10.73
CA ALA A 15 13.27 1.96 10.28
C ALA A 15 11.80 2.39 10.39
N SER A 16 11.11 2.45 9.26
CA SER A 16 9.72 2.84 9.20
C SER A 16 8.84 1.77 9.85
N TYR A 17 7.76 2.19 10.52
CA TYR A 17 6.70 1.28 10.89
C TYR A 17 6.18 0.59 9.62
N TYR A 18 6.06 -0.74 9.69
CA TYR A 18 5.51 -1.51 8.58
C TYR A 18 4.71 -2.69 9.12
N LYS A 19 3.42 -2.70 8.82
CA LYS A 19 2.49 -3.80 9.09
C LYS A 19 2.20 -4.52 7.77
N PRO A 20 2.76 -5.71 7.53
CA PRO A 20 2.53 -6.42 6.28
C PRO A 20 1.05 -6.82 6.15
N GLN A 21 0.44 -6.49 5.02
CA GLN A 21 -0.91 -6.92 4.66
C GLN A 21 -0.83 -8.35 4.13
N LEU A 22 -1.02 -9.32 5.04
CA LEU A 22 -0.91 -10.74 4.70
C LEU A 22 -2.10 -11.19 3.85
N THR A 23 -1.82 -12.02 2.86
CA THR A 23 -2.83 -12.68 2.03
C THR A 23 -2.95 -14.15 2.36
N GLU A 24 -4.08 -14.76 2.05
CA GLU A 24 -4.29 -16.20 2.18
C GLU A 24 -3.54 -16.98 1.10
N GLY A 25 -3.10 -18.16 1.45
CA GLY A 25 -2.41 -19.09 0.55
C GLY A 25 -2.44 -20.50 1.10
N THR A 26 -2.05 -21.47 0.29
CA THR A 26 -2.01 -22.86 0.73
C THR A 26 -0.97 -23.06 1.84
N PRO A 27 -1.35 -23.66 3.00
CA PRO A 27 -0.38 -24.04 4.02
C PRO A 27 0.72 -24.96 3.48
N TYR A 28 1.92 -24.83 4.00
CA TYR A 28 3.01 -25.73 3.63
C TYR A 28 4.01 -25.93 4.76
N LYS A 29 4.66 -27.10 4.73
CA LYS A 29 5.85 -27.38 5.55
C LYS A 29 7.06 -27.53 4.65
N ARG A 30 8.12 -26.84 4.93
CA ARG A 30 9.37 -26.91 4.18
C ARG A 30 10.54 -27.07 5.15
N LYS A 31 11.30 -28.16 4.98
CA LYS A 31 12.61 -28.30 5.61
C LYS A 31 13.62 -27.54 4.75
N TRP A 32 14.31 -26.61 5.36
CA TRP A 32 15.34 -25.87 4.66
C TRP A 32 16.61 -26.70 4.59
N THR A 33 17.18 -26.84 3.38
CA THR A 33 18.48 -27.48 3.14
C THR A 33 19.43 -26.37 2.67
N PRO A 34 20.67 -26.29 3.22
CA PRO A 34 21.64 -25.31 2.78
C PRO A 34 21.92 -25.40 1.28
N ASN A 35 21.89 -24.27 0.60
CA ASN A 35 22.43 -24.21 -0.76
C ASN A 35 23.94 -24.12 -0.68
N LYS A 36 24.63 -24.99 -1.44
CA LYS A 36 26.09 -24.94 -1.60
C LYS A 36 26.41 -24.13 -2.85
N VAL A 37 27.12 -23.03 -2.66
CA VAL A 37 27.73 -22.26 -3.76
C VAL A 37 29.21 -22.14 -3.46
N ASN A 38 30.05 -22.59 -4.40
CA ASN A 38 31.53 -22.60 -4.26
C ASN A 38 32.02 -23.22 -2.94
N ASN A 39 31.45 -24.38 -2.55
CA ASN A 39 31.75 -25.09 -1.30
C ASN A 39 31.42 -24.35 0.00
N MET A 40 30.76 -23.20 -0.06
CA MET A 40 30.20 -22.51 1.12
C MET A 40 28.74 -22.88 1.31
N GLU A 41 28.37 -23.16 2.57
CA GLU A 41 26.97 -23.39 2.95
C GLU A 41 26.34 -22.07 3.40
N TYR A 42 25.24 -21.69 2.77
CA TYR A 42 24.48 -20.52 3.15
C TYR A 42 23.20 -20.92 3.87
N GLY A 43 23.01 -20.38 5.08
CA GLY A 43 21.81 -20.52 5.89
C GLY A 43 21.92 -21.58 7.01
N ILE A 44 20.85 -21.73 7.76
CA ILE A 44 20.80 -22.62 8.93
C ILE A 44 20.12 -23.93 8.53
N ALA A 45 20.90 -25.03 8.51
CA ALA A 45 20.37 -26.36 8.22
C ALA A 45 19.36 -26.81 9.29
N GLY A 46 18.33 -27.52 8.85
CA GLY A 46 17.36 -28.14 9.74
C GLY A 46 16.20 -27.24 10.19
N VAL A 47 16.15 -25.98 9.79
CA VAL A 47 14.98 -25.12 10.06
C VAL A 47 13.78 -25.67 9.31
N ILE A 48 12.70 -25.94 10.04
CA ILE A 48 11.41 -26.31 9.48
C ILE A 48 10.53 -25.07 9.46
N THR A 49 10.16 -24.62 8.29
CA THR A 49 9.12 -23.61 8.13
C THR A 49 7.76 -24.32 8.10
N ASP A 50 6.92 -24.02 9.08
CA ASP A 50 5.52 -24.48 9.14
C ASP A 50 4.61 -23.28 8.89
N ASN A 51 4.31 -23.03 7.61
CA ASN A 51 3.46 -21.93 7.21
C ASN A 51 1.98 -22.32 7.28
N LYS A 52 1.19 -21.57 8.03
CA LYS A 52 -0.24 -21.84 8.27
C LYS A 52 -1.18 -21.36 7.16
N GLY A 53 -0.64 -20.92 6.05
CA GLY A 53 -1.45 -20.45 4.92
C GLY A 53 -1.45 -18.94 4.75
N THR A 54 -0.50 -18.21 5.34
CA THR A 54 -0.34 -16.77 5.11
C THR A 54 0.83 -16.48 4.17
N ARG A 55 0.71 -15.41 3.41
CA ARG A 55 1.76 -14.91 2.50
C ARG A 55 2.00 -13.44 2.73
N HIS A 56 3.27 -13.06 2.76
CA HIS A 56 3.64 -11.66 2.69
C HIS A 56 3.32 -11.09 1.30
N PRO A 57 2.96 -9.81 1.20
CA PRO A 57 2.76 -9.17 -0.09
C PRO A 57 4.04 -9.20 -0.91
N THR A 58 3.89 -9.26 -2.23
CA THR A 58 5.00 -9.14 -3.17
C THR A 58 5.35 -7.68 -3.40
N THR A 59 6.46 -7.42 -4.09
CA THR A 59 6.87 -6.06 -4.49
C THR A 59 6.00 -5.47 -5.61
N ILE A 60 5.14 -6.28 -6.22
CA ILE A 60 4.17 -5.84 -7.24
C ILE A 60 2.80 -5.88 -6.59
N LEU A 61 2.15 -4.72 -6.56
CA LEU A 61 0.79 -4.55 -6.09
C LEU A 61 -0.10 -4.29 -7.31
N ASP A 62 -1.18 -5.05 -7.43
CA ASP A 62 -2.14 -4.90 -8.52
C ASP A 62 -3.46 -4.34 -7.97
N PHE A 63 -3.72 -3.07 -8.30
CA PHE A 63 -4.94 -2.37 -7.95
C PHE A 63 -5.58 -1.83 -9.23
N PRO A 64 -6.49 -2.57 -9.85
CA PRO A 64 -7.17 -2.12 -11.06
C PRO A 64 -7.99 -0.87 -10.79
N GLN A 65 -8.05 0.01 -11.77
CA GLN A 65 -8.96 1.14 -11.74
C GLN A 65 -10.41 0.64 -11.80
N GLN A 66 -11.19 0.95 -10.77
CA GLN A 66 -12.58 0.49 -10.64
C GLN A 66 -13.62 1.50 -11.14
N TRP A 67 -13.20 2.73 -11.48
CA TRP A 67 -14.10 3.75 -11.99
C TRP A 67 -14.15 3.77 -13.51
N ARG A 68 -15.32 4.13 -14.01
CA ARG A 68 -15.47 4.47 -15.44
C ARG A 68 -14.84 5.83 -15.69
N ARG A 69 -14.44 6.10 -16.94
CA ARG A 69 -13.80 7.37 -17.31
C ARG A 69 -14.67 8.59 -16.95
N GLN A 70 -15.98 8.45 -16.98
CA GLN A 70 -16.95 9.50 -16.61
C GLN A 70 -17.01 9.77 -15.11
N ASP A 71 -16.59 8.82 -14.26
CA ASP A 71 -16.60 8.95 -12.80
C ASP A 71 -15.26 9.43 -12.27
N GLN A 72 -14.33 9.75 -13.17
CA GLN A 72 -13.01 10.24 -12.83
C GLN A 72 -13.07 11.73 -12.47
N LEU A 73 -12.83 12.03 -11.21
CA LEU A 73 -12.87 13.40 -10.67
C LEU A 73 -11.57 14.18 -10.87
N HIS A 74 -10.47 13.49 -11.16
CA HIS A 74 -9.15 14.08 -11.39
C HIS A 74 -8.36 13.25 -12.41
N PRO A 75 -7.61 13.87 -13.35
CA PRO A 75 -6.88 13.14 -14.40
C PRO A 75 -5.91 12.08 -13.90
N THR A 76 -5.33 12.27 -12.72
CA THR A 76 -4.37 11.34 -12.09
C THR A 76 -4.93 10.64 -10.85
N GLN A 77 -6.25 10.54 -10.75
CA GLN A 77 -6.91 9.87 -9.61
C GLN A 77 -6.38 8.44 -9.43
N LYS A 78 -6.03 8.09 -8.20
CA LYS A 78 -5.56 6.77 -7.82
C LYS A 78 -6.70 5.90 -7.29
N PRO A 79 -6.59 4.55 -7.33
CA PRO A 79 -7.54 3.67 -6.67
C PRO A 79 -7.58 3.90 -5.15
N VAL A 80 -8.76 3.93 -4.56
CA VAL A 80 -8.92 4.10 -3.10
C VAL A 80 -8.28 2.91 -2.37
N GLU A 81 -8.42 1.71 -2.90
CA GLU A 81 -7.86 0.49 -2.31
C GLU A 81 -6.32 0.53 -2.25
N LEU A 82 -5.65 1.15 -3.21
CA LEU A 82 -4.20 1.37 -3.14
C LEU A 82 -3.85 2.32 -1.98
N ALA A 83 -4.60 3.42 -1.82
CA ALA A 83 -4.39 4.35 -0.72
C ALA A 83 -4.64 3.68 0.64
N LYS A 84 -5.71 2.91 0.77
CA LYS A 84 -6.00 2.13 1.97
C LYS A 84 -4.86 1.17 2.31
N TRP A 85 -4.42 0.39 1.33
CA TRP A 85 -3.33 -0.57 1.53
C TRP A 85 -2.07 0.10 2.06
N LEU A 86 -1.68 1.24 1.49
CA LEU A 86 -0.51 2.00 1.93
C LEU A 86 -0.70 2.58 3.34
N ILE A 87 -1.85 3.15 3.64
CA ILE A 87 -2.15 3.72 4.95
C ILE A 87 -2.14 2.64 6.03
N GLU A 88 -2.76 1.50 5.80
CA GLU A 88 -2.75 0.37 6.74
C GLU A 88 -1.35 -0.21 6.96
N ALA A 89 -0.53 -0.27 5.88
CA ALA A 89 0.82 -0.80 5.96
C ALA A 89 1.78 0.11 6.75
N PHE A 90 1.56 1.43 6.75
CA PHE A 90 2.55 2.40 7.26
C PHE A 90 2.01 3.33 8.36
N SER A 91 0.79 3.13 8.85
CA SER A 91 0.22 3.91 9.94
C SER A 91 -0.69 3.08 10.84
N ASN A 92 -0.93 3.58 12.06
CA ASN A 92 -1.94 3.06 12.98
C ASN A 92 -3.22 3.89 12.91
N GLU A 93 -4.30 3.41 13.55
CA GLU A 93 -5.48 4.23 13.80
C GLU A 93 -5.09 5.49 14.59
N ASP A 94 -5.81 6.57 14.36
CA ASP A 94 -5.58 7.91 14.92
C ASP A 94 -4.28 8.62 14.47
N ASP A 95 -3.37 7.95 13.73
CA ASP A 95 -2.22 8.62 13.15
C ASP A 95 -2.65 9.70 12.13
N VAL A 96 -1.82 10.73 11.98
CA VAL A 96 -2.03 11.81 11.02
C VAL A 96 -1.37 11.47 9.69
N VAL A 97 -2.18 11.40 8.64
CA VAL A 97 -1.73 11.21 7.25
C VAL A 97 -1.84 12.55 6.52
N MET A 98 -0.79 12.96 5.82
CA MET A 98 -0.78 14.18 5.04
C MET A 98 -0.62 13.88 3.55
N ASP A 99 -1.43 14.55 2.73
CA ASP A 99 -1.28 14.56 1.27
C ASP A 99 -1.17 16.02 0.80
N ASN A 100 -0.01 16.39 0.32
CA ASN A 100 0.29 17.76 -0.13
C ASN A 100 -0.13 18.06 -1.59
N CYS A 101 -0.72 17.09 -2.27
CA CYS A 101 -1.22 17.17 -3.65
C CYS A 101 -2.49 16.33 -3.80
N MET A 102 -3.48 16.57 -2.93
CA MET A 102 -4.61 15.66 -2.71
C MET A 102 -5.52 15.44 -3.93
N GLY A 103 -5.55 16.37 -4.89
CA GLY A 103 -6.37 16.26 -6.10
C GLY A 103 -7.84 15.96 -5.79
N SER A 104 -8.34 14.80 -6.21
CA SER A 104 -9.70 14.32 -5.88
C SER A 104 -9.84 13.69 -4.49
N ASN A 105 -8.83 13.81 -3.64
CA ASN A 105 -8.83 13.38 -2.24
C ASN A 105 -9.04 11.87 -2.01
N THR A 106 -8.39 11.05 -2.81
CA THR A 106 -8.40 9.59 -2.61
C THR A 106 -7.80 9.19 -1.27
N THR A 107 -6.71 9.85 -0.86
CA THR A 107 -6.05 9.64 0.42
C THR A 107 -6.95 10.01 1.60
N GLY A 108 -7.66 11.14 1.53
CA GLY A 108 -8.58 11.57 2.59
C GLY A 108 -9.78 10.64 2.76
N LEU A 109 -10.33 10.13 1.64
CA LEU A 109 -11.39 9.13 1.69
C LEU A 109 -10.91 7.82 2.36
N ALA A 110 -9.72 7.35 1.99
CA ALA A 110 -9.12 6.17 2.61
C ALA A 110 -8.85 6.37 4.11
N CYS A 111 -8.38 7.56 4.52
CA CYS A 111 -8.18 7.92 5.93
C CYS A 111 -9.48 7.88 6.72
N LYS A 112 -10.57 8.46 6.17
CA LYS A 112 -11.91 8.45 6.78
C LYS A 112 -12.38 7.01 7.04
N GLU A 113 -12.25 6.13 6.05
CA GLU A 113 -12.66 4.73 6.16
C GLU A 113 -11.81 3.90 7.13
N LEU A 114 -10.56 4.30 7.34
CA LEU A 114 -9.59 3.59 8.18
C LEU A 114 -9.38 4.24 9.56
N ASN A 115 -10.15 5.25 9.94
CA ASN A 115 -10.01 5.99 11.20
C ASN A 115 -8.62 6.63 11.39
N ARG A 116 -8.09 7.28 10.34
CA ARG A 116 -6.88 8.11 10.43
C ARG A 116 -7.27 9.58 10.37
N GLN A 117 -6.50 10.41 11.06
CA GLN A 117 -6.59 11.86 10.89
C GLN A 117 -5.97 12.25 9.54
N TYR A 118 -6.50 13.30 8.92
CA TYR A 118 -6.06 13.65 7.58
C TYR A 118 -5.80 15.16 7.42
N ILE A 119 -4.70 15.47 6.73
CA ILE A 119 -4.39 16.85 6.30
C ILE A 119 -4.18 16.80 4.78
N GLY A 120 -5.08 17.41 4.03
CA GLY A 120 -5.00 17.54 2.57
C GLY A 120 -4.68 18.96 2.13
N ILE A 121 -3.81 19.09 1.13
CA ILE A 121 -3.46 20.37 0.50
C ILE A 121 -3.72 20.25 -1.00
N GLU A 122 -4.47 21.20 -1.54
CA GLU A 122 -4.72 21.33 -2.98
C GLU A 122 -4.64 22.80 -3.39
N LYS A 123 -3.88 23.05 -4.45
CA LYS A 123 -3.67 24.41 -4.98
C LYS A 123 -4.83 24.88 -5.87
N ASP A 124 -5.38 23.96 -6.66
CA ASP A 124 -6.51 24.27 -7.56
C ASP A 124 -7.81 24.28 -6.78
N LYS A 125 -8.48 25.43 -6.80
CA LYS A 125 -9.73 25.61 -6.04
C LYS A 125 -10.85 24.67 -6.50
N ASN A 126 -10.95 24.35 -7.79
CA ASN A 126 -12.00 23.47 -8.28
C ASN A 126 -11.79 22.04 -7.76
N TYR A 127 -10.55 21.54 -7.80
CA TYR A 127 -10.22 20.23 -7.23
C TYR A 127 -10.35 20.23 -5.71
N TYR A 128 -10.02 21.33 -5.05
CA TYR A 128 -10.27 21.47 -3.60
C TYR A 128 -11.75 21.31 -3.27
N ASP A 129 -12.64 22.04 -3.96
CA ASP A 129 -14.08 21.97 -3.71
C ASP A 129 -14.65 20.57 -3.99
N VAL A 130 -14.21 19.92 -5.07
CA VAL A 130 -14.53 18.51 -5.38
C VAL A 130 -14.05 17.58 -4.27
N SER A 131 -12.83 17.77 -3.77
CA SER A 131 -12.22 16.94 -2.74
C SER A 131 -12.97 17.00 -1.42
N VAL A 132 -13.36 18.20 -1.01
CA VAL A 132 -14.14 18.43 0.23
C VAL A 132 -15.51 17.75 0.11
N SER A 133 -16.23 17.96 -0.99
CA SER A 133 -17.52 17.33 -1.22
C SER A 133 -17.45 15.81 -1.16
N ARG A 134 -16.39 15.22 -1.72
CA ARG A 134 -16.19 13.76 -1.78
C ARG A 134 -15.97 13.11 -0.41
N VAL A 135 -15.31 13.81 0.52
CA VAL A 135 -15.02 13.27 1.86
C VAL A 135 -16.13 13.56 2.86
N LEU A 136 -16.88 14.67 2.66
CA LEU A 136 -17.99 15.02 3.54
C LEU A 136 -19.30 14.29 3.21
N SER A 137 -19.42 13.76 1.99
CA SER A 137 -20.55 12.90 1.61
C SER A 137 -20.40 11.51 2.23
#